data_e3fabc6dc4b3b5b20bb690e50f4e1927
#
_entry.id   e3fabc6dc4b3b5b20bb690e50f4e1927
#
_cell.length_a   1.000
_cell.length_b   1.000
_cell.length_c   1.000
_cell.angle_alpha   90.00
_cell.angle_beta   90.00
_cell.angle_gamma   90.00
#
_symmetry.space_group_name_H-M   'P 1'
#
loop_
_entity.id
_entity.type
_entity.pdbx_description
1 polymer ?
#
loop_
_entity_poly.entity_id
_entity_poly.type
_entity_poly.pdbx_seq_one_letter_code
_entity_poly.pdbx_strand_id
1 'polypeptide(L)'
;MPVSGCFSDEYDKTGKALDKALVPRPWKGTVARLGALPASFGDWPSGELAGASMAKLRQKLGDTRERFSLDDRNHLSDCTQEAMRWCQKTLILLAKVQGRSQKGRQAGRERVSRWFADANTDEAELDRIVDALQAGFKKILAVLGSGRLVLSDHPQTRGSTLASSEAFVFTAREPVDVVYIEDAFFSANNVLKGLKNWTRILAHELSHRELATVDKFYAWQGIKPVSGGFPAADALVNAESWAFFCADAAGALQ
;
A
#
# COMPACT_ATOMS: atom_id res chain seq x y z
N MET A 1 -3.87 -1.68 22.29
CA MET A 1 -3.28 -0.48 22.91
C MET A 1 -3.37 0.66 21.93
N PRO A 2 -3.85 1.83 22.32
CA PRO A 2 -4.03 2.94 21.40
C PRO A 2 -2.71 3.44 20.86
N VAL A 3 -2.73 3.82 19.59
CA VAL A 3 -1.58 4.31 18.80
C VAL A 3 -1.15 5.72 19.24
N SER A 4 -1.80 6.30 20.25
CA SER A 4 -1.64 7.70 20.66
C SER A 4 -0.30 8.04 21.35
N GLY A 5 0.46 7.06 21.80
CA GLY A 5 1.69 7.35 22.56
C GLY A 5 2.95 7.55 21.72
N CYS A 6 2.89 7.40 20.39
CA CYS A 6 4.09 7.47 19.54
C CYS A 6 4.38 8.85 18.94
N PHE A 7 3.42 9.78 19.05
CA PHE A 7 3.52 11.07 18.37
C PHE A 7 3.67 12.29 19.28
N SER A 8 3.44 12.13 20.59
CA SER A 8 3.35 13.27 21.50
C SER A 8 4.69 13.75 22.08
N ASP A 9 5.65 12.86 22.23
CA ASP A 9 6.81 13.17 23.07
C ASP A 9 8.04 13.66 22.28
N GLU A 10 7.99 13.65 20.95
CA GLU A 10 9.11 14.05 20.10
C GLU A 10 8.78 15.21 19.14
N TYR A 11 7.70 15.93 19.37
CA TYR A 11 7.30 17.06 18.53
C TYR A 11 8.15 18.27 18.92
N ASP A 12 9.20 18.52 18.21
CA ASP A 12 9.96 19.75 18.35
C ASP A 12 9.47 20.84 17.38
N LYS A 13 9.76 22.09 17.75
CA LYS A 13 9.34 23.28 17.02
C LYS A 13 9.96 23.38 15.61
N THR A 14 10.90 22.55 15.25
CA THR A 14 11.68 22.60 14.01
C THR A 14 11.22 21.58 12.96
N GLY A 15 10.31 20.70 13.32
CA GLY A 15 9.82 19.64 12.42
C GLY A 15 10.78 18.49 12.21
N LYS A 16 12.00 18.54 12.76
CA LYS A 16 12.97 17.43 12.68
C LYS A 16 12.53 16.20 13.47
N ALA A 17 11.76 16.42 14.51
CA ALA A 17 11.20 15.33 15.31
C ALA A 17 10.10 14.55 14.58
N LEU A 18 9.46 15.13 13.56
CA LEU A 18 8.45 14.42 12.79
C LEU A 18 9.03 13.18 12.10
N ASP A 19 10.26 13.25 11.61
CA ASP A 19 10.92 12.09 10.98
C ASP A 19 11.23 10.99 12.00
N LYS A 20 11.55 11.34 13.24
CA LYS A 20 11.72 10.36 14.32
C LYS A 20 10.39 9.79 14.81
N ALA A 21 9.36 10.63 14.94
CA ALA A 21 8.02 10.20 15.32
C ALA A 21 7.38 9.28 14.26
N LEU A 22 7.82 9.38 13.02
CA LEU A 22 7.39 8.54 11.90
C LEU A 22 8.15 7.22 11.79
N VAL A 23 9.07 6.90 12.70
CA VAL A 23 9.68 5.56 12.73
C VAL A 23 8.58 4.56 13.02
N PRO A 24 8.22 3.71 12.05
CA PRO A 24 7.14 2.77 12.25
C PRO A 24 7.52 1.77 13.32
N ARG A 25 6.55 1.36 14.11
CA ARG A 25 6.73 0.20 14.98
C ARG A 25 7.08 -1.01 14.11
N PRO A 26 7.87 -1.95 14.62
CA PRO A 26 8.15 -3.16 13.91
C PRO A 26 6.87 -3.80 13.39
N TRP A 27 6.84 -4.16 12.12
CA TRP A 27 5.70 -4.81 11.51
C TRP A 27 5.40 -6.13 12.24
N LYS A 28 4.12 -6.36 12.52
CA LYS A 28 3.65 -7.51 13.29
C LYS A 28 2.92 -8.55 12.44
N GLY A 29 2.86 -8.33 11.13
CA GLY A 29 2.23 -9.27 10.22
C GLY A 29 3.01 -10.58 10.09
N THR A 30 2.50 -11.49 9.31
CA THR A 30 3.07 -12.81 9.10
C THR A 30 3.58 -12.93 7.67
N VAL A 31 4.83 -13.33 7.51
CA VAL A 31 5.39 -13.78 6.24
C VAL A 31 5.33 -15.29 6.24
N ALA A 32 4.42 -15.87 5.47
CA ALA A 32 4.21 -17.30 5.44
C ALA A 32 3.65 -17.74 4.10
N ARG A 33 3.99 -18.97 3.73
CA ARG A 33 3.30 -19.68 2.66
C ARG A 33 1.97 -20.19 3.19
N LEU A 34 0.89 -19.76 2.57
CA LEU A 34 -0.41 -20.37 2.76
C LEU A 34 -0.43 -21.72 2.04
N GLY A 35 -0.81 -22.80 2.73
CA GLY A 35 -0.73 -24.18 2.29
C GLY A 35 -1.21 -24.47 0.88
N ALA A 36 -1.38 -25.75 0.53
CA ALA A 36 -1.91 -26.13 -0.78
C ALA A 36 -3.25 -25.44 -1.02
N LEU A 37 -3.32 -24.64 -2.08
CA LEU A 37 -4.56 -23.99 -2.47
C LEU A 37 -5.58 -25.02 -2.94
N PRO A 38 -6.87 -24.81 -2.66
CA PRO A 38 -7.92 -25.55 -3.33
C PRO A 38 -7.83 -25.37 -4.85
N ALA A 39 -8.39 -26.29 -5.60
CA ALA A 39 -8.36 -26.28 -7.06
C ALA A 39 -9.03 -25.05 -7.68
N SER A 40 -9.80 -24.30 -6.90
CA SER A 40 -10.48 -23.07 -7.29
C SER A 40 -10.01 -21.92 -6.38
N PHE A 41 -9.51 -20.87 -7.00
CA PHE A 41 -9.13 -19.65 -6.29
C PHE A 41 -10.26 -18.98 -5.52
N GLY A 42 -11.52 -19.15 -5.97
CA GLY A 42 -12.67 -18.57 -5.32
C GLY A 42 -12.95 -19.11 -3.92
N ASP A 43 -12.43 -20.29 -3.62
CA ASP A 43 -12.73 -20.99 -2.36
C ASP A 43 -11.66 -20.80 -1.29
N TRP A 44 -10.50 -20.28 -1.66
CA TRP A 44 -9.40 -20.11 -0.71
C TRP A 44 -9.19 -18.63 -0.36
N PRO A 45 -8.93 -18.30 0.89
CA PRO A 45 -8.92 -19.14 2.09
C PRO A 45 -10.29 -19.35 2.73
N SER A 46 -11.36 -19.04 2.04
CA SER A 46 -12.70 -18.91 2.60
C SER A 46 -13.27 -20.21 3.21
N GLY A 47 -13.02 -21.36 2.57
CA GLY A 47 -13.60 -22.61 3.05
C GLY A 47 -13.10 -23.04 4.43
N GLU A 48 -11.78 -22.96 4.66
CA GLU A 48 -11.16 -23.43 5.92
C GLU A 48 -10.98 -22.33 6.97
N LEU A 49 -10.83 -21.10 6.54
CA LEU A 49 -10.41 -20.00 7.40
C LEU A 49 -11.49 -18.94 7.62
N ALA A 50 -12.64 -19.06 6.94
CA ALA A 50 -13.78 -18.17 7.15
C ALA A 50 -14.20 -18.18 8.63
N GLY A 51 -14.19 -17.01 9.26
CA GLY A 51 -14.50 -16.84 10.67
C GLY A 51 -13.46 -17.42 11.64
N ALA A 52 -12.30 -17.87 11.14
CA ALA A 52 -11.25 -18.40 12.02
C ALA A 52 -10.67 -17.31 12.94
N SER A 53 -10.38 -17.71 14.19
CA SER A 53 -9.64 -16.84 15.08
C SER A 53 -8.22 -16.62 14.58
N MET A 54 -7.58 -15.49 14.98
CA MET A 54 -6.19 -15.23 14.65
C MET A 54 -5.24 -16.34 15.17
N ALA A 55 -5.57 -17.00 16.26
CA ALA A 55 -4.80 -18.11 16.79
C ALA A 55 -4.85 -19.32 15.84
N LYS A 56 -6.04 -19.69 15.37
CA LYS A 56 -6.25 -20.77 14.39
C LYS A 56 -5.56 -20.46 13.07
N LEU A 57 -5.69 -19.21 12.59
CA LEU A 57 -5.03 -18.76 11.38
C LEU A 57 -3.51 -18.89 11.49
N ARG A 58 -2.91 -18.40 12.57
CA ARG A 58 -1.46 -18.51 12.81
C ARG A 58 -0.99 -19.96 12.91
N GLN A 59 -1.76 -20.82 13.56
CA GLN A 59 -1.47 -22.24 13.61
C GLN A 59 -1.46 -22.85 12.21
N LYS A 60 -2.51 -22.59 11.42
CA LYS A 60 -2.60 -23.12 10.04
C LYS A 60 -1.49 -22.58 9.14
N LEU A 61 -1.12 -21.31 9.26
CA LEU A 61 0.00 -20.73 8.52
C LEU A 61 1.35 -21.28 8.99
N GLY A 62 1.51 -21.57 10.28
CA GLY A 62 2.72 -22.17 10.84
C GLY A 62 2.99 -23.59 10.33
N ASP A 63 1.93 -24.32 9.99
CA ASP A 63 2.01 -25.69 9.45
C ASP A 63 2.41 -25.72 7.95
N THR A 64 2.50 -24.56 7.29
CA THR A 64 2.81 -24.48 5.88
C THR A 64 4.30 -24.22 5.66
N ARG A 65 4.89 -24.93 4.69
CA ARG A 65 6.29 -24.71 4.30
C ARG A 65 6.39 -23.42 3.51
N GLU A 66 6.99 -22.46 4.11
CA GLU A 66 7.35 -21.21 3.50
C GLU A 66 8.59 -21.37 2.61
N ARG A 67 8.62 -20.66 1.47
CA ARG A 67 9.73 -20.67 0.52
C ARG A 67 10.58 -19.41 0.56
N PHE A 68 10.15 -18.40 1.29
CA PHE A 68 10.95 -17.19 1.47
C PHE A 68 12.26 -17.51 2.19
N SER A 69 13.35 -17.05 1.63
CA SER A 69 14.64 -17.00 2.32
C SER A 69 14.59 -16.02 3.51
N LEU A 70 15.60 -16.03 4.34
CA LEU A 70 15.73 -15.05 5.42
C LEU A 70 15.82 -13.62 4.87
N ASP A 71 16.53 -13.44 3.75
CA ASP A 71 16.66 -12.13 3.10
C ASP A 71 15.33 -11.66 2.51
N ASP A 72 14.56 -12.54 1.88
CA ASP A 72 13.22 -12.20 1.39
C ASP A 72 12.32 -11.74 2.53
N ARG A 73 12.34 -12.43 3.67
CA ARG A 73 11.57 -12.03 4.86
C ARG A 73 11.98 -10.67 5.38
N ASN A 74 13.29 -10.39 5.43
CA ASN A 74 13.79 -9.09 5.84
C ASN A 74 13.32 -8.01 4.86
N HIS A 75 13.43 -8.24 3.55
CA HIS A 75 12.96 -7.33 2.52
C HIS A 75 11.44 -7.06 2.63
N LEU A 76 10.65 -8.11 2.86
CA LEU A 76 9.19 -7.97 3.05
C LEU A 76 8.85 -7.20 4.32
N SER A 77 9.56 -7.43 5.40
CA SER A 77 9.40 -6.66 6.64
C SER A 77 9.75 -5.18 6.43
N ASP A 78 10.89 -4.91 5.79
CA ASP A 78 11.38 -3.56 5.56
C ASP A 78 10.45 -2.77 4.63
N CYS A 79 9.98 -3.37 3.54
CA CYS A 79 9.07 -2.68 2.62
C CYS A 79 7.70 -2.45 3.25
N THR A 80 7.24 -3.32 4.14
CA THR A 80 5.99 -3.12 4.88
C THR A 80 6.10 -1.95 5.86
N GLN A 81 7.23 -1.87 6.58
CA GLN A 81 7.50 -0.74 7.47
C GLN A 81 7.60 0.57 6.67
N GLU A 82 8.27 0.54 5.53
CA GLU A 82 8.39 1.72 4.66
C GLU A 82 7.03 2.11 4.06
N ALA A 83 6.18 1.15 3.70
CA ALA A 83 4.81 1.43 3.25
C ALA A 83 3.98 2.13 4.34
N MET A 84 4.12 1.71 5.59
CA MET A 84 3.50 2.42 6.72
C MET A 84 4.01 3.87 6.80
N ARG A 85 5.31 4.08 6.66
CA ARG A 85 5.92 5.42 6.66
C ARG A 85 5.39 6.27 5.50
N TRP A 86 5.31 5.72 4.29
CA TRP A 86 4.78 6.42 3.14
C TRP A 86 3.32 6.84 3.35
N CYS A 87 2.48 5.93 3.82
CA CYS A 87 1.08 6.23 4.14
C CYS A 87 0.96 7.35 5.20
N GLN A 88 1.79 7.32 6.25
CA GLN A 88 1.81 8.37 7.27
C GLN A 88 2.20 9.73 6.70
N LYS A 89 3.28 9.79 5.91
CA LYS A 89 3.71 11.02 5.24
C LYS A 89 2.63 11.56 4.29
N THR A 90 1.97 10.66 3.57
CA THR A 90 0.84 11.01 2.69
C THR A 90 -0.31 11.62 3.48
N LEU A 91 -0.71 11.01 4.58
CA LEU A 91 -1.77 11.55 5.44
C LEU A 91 -1.41 12.91 6.04
N ILE A 92 -0.14 13.13 6.41
CA ILE A 92 0.36 14.43 6.86
C ILE A 92 0.28 15.47 5.73
N LEU A 93 0.67 15.10 4.50
CA LEU A 93 0.52 15.97 3.33
C LEU A 93 -0.95 16.36 3.12
N LEU A 94 -1.84 15.38 3.10
CA LEU A 94 -3.28 15.60 2.89
C LEU A 94 -3.89 16.45 4.02
N ALA A 95 -3.48 16.25 5.27
CA ALA A 95 -3.90 17.09 6.37
C ALA A 95 -3.44 18.56 6.22
N LYS A 96 -2.27 18.81 5.62
CA LYS A 96 -1.81 20.16 5.31
C LYS A 96 -2.67 20.84 4.23
N VAL A 97 -3.22 20.09 3.28
CA VAL A 97 -4.16 20.62 2.28
C VAL A 97 -5.38 21.25 2.93
N GLN A 98 -5.86 20.63 4.01
CA GLN A 98 -7.02 21.12 4.77
C GLN A 98 -6.63 22.07 5.94
N GLY A 99 -5.34 22.26 6.14
CA GLY A 99 -4.80 23.07 7.25
C GLY A 99 -4.94 24.57 7.04
N ARG A 100 -4.62 25.33 8.10
CA ARG A 100 -4.72 26.80 8.10
C ARG A 100 -3.57 27.49 7.33
N SER A 101 -2.43 26.85 7.16
CA SER A 101 -1.28 27.42 6.46
C SER A 101 -1.52 27.51 4.96
N GLN A 102 -1.57 28.72 4.41
CA GLN A 102 -1.76 28.95 2.97
C GLN A 102 -0.66 28.26 2.14
N LYS A 103 0.61 28.41 2.54
CA LYS A 103 1.75 27.77 1.87
C LYS A 103 1.63 26.24 1.91
N GLY A 104 1.23 25.68 3.05
CA GLY A 104 1.05 24.22 3.18
C GLY A 104 -0.10 23.70 2.32
N ARG A 105 -1.22 24.42 2.29
CA ARG A 105 -2.35 24.08 1.43
C ARG A 105 -1.96 24.08 -0.04
N GLN A 106 -1.35 25.15 -0.51
CA GLN A 106 -0.96 25.28 -1.91
C GLN A 106 -0.04 24.14 -2.35
N ALA A 107 1.06 23.91 -1.62
CA ALA A 107 2.01 22.85 -1.95
C ALA A 107 1.37 21.44 -1.92
N GLY A 108 0.46 21.19 -0.99
CA GLY A 108 -0.28 19.95 -0.92
C GLY A 108 -1.26 19.79 -2.09
N ARG A 109 -2.02 20.85 -2.42
CA ARG A 109 -2.95 20.86 -3.55
C ARG A 109 -2.21 20.63 -4.88
N GLU A 110 -1.09 21.31 -5.10
CA GLU A 110 -0.27 21.12 -6.30
C GLU A 110 0.18 19.68 -6.46
N ARG A 111 0.54 19.01 -5.36
CA ARG A 111 0.94 17.61 -5.40
C ARG A 111 -0.23 16.67 -5.65
N VAL A 112 -1.39 16.89 -5.02
CA VAL A 112 -2.60 16.12 -5.30
C VAL A 112 -3.03 16.31 -6.75
N SER A 113 -3.08 17.56 -7.22
CA SER A 113 -3.46 17.89 -8.60
C SER A 113 -2.55 17.23 -9.62
N ARG A 114 -1.25 17.13 -9.34
CA ARG A 114 -0.30 16.45 -10.24
C ARG A 114 -0.68 15.00 -10.54
N TRP A 115 -1.29 14.32 -9.59
CA TRP A 115 -1.58 12.89 -9.68
C TRP A 115 -3.04 12.57 -9.96
N PHE A 116 -3.97 13.45 -9.54
CA PHE A 116 -5.40 13.15 -9.50
C PHE A 116 -6.29 14.22 -10.11
N ALA A 117 -5.74 15.29 -10.67
CA ALA A 117 -6.53 16.30 -11.34
C ALA A 117 -6.29 16.29 -12.85
N ASP A 118 -7.30 16.71 -13.60
CA ASP A 118 -7.24 16.99 -15.02
C ASP A 118 -7.72 18.43 -15.32
N ALA A 119 -7.86 18.78 -16.59
CA ALA A 119 -8.26 20.12 -17.00
C ALA A 119 -9.68 20.52 -16.55
N ASN A 120 -10.50 19.56 -16.17
CA ASN A 120 -11.89 19.77 -15.75
C ASN A 120 -12.06 19.74 -14.21
N THR A 121 -10.98 19.48 -13.47
CA THR A 121 -11.03 19.38 -12.01
C THR A 121 -11.09 20.77 -11.39
N ASP A 122 -12.24 21.12 -10.85
CA ASP A 122 -12.42 22.36 -10.08
C ASP A 122 -12.00 22.20 -8.60
N GLU A 123 -12.09 23.28 -7.84
CA GLU A 123 -11.70 23.30 -6.42
C GLU A 123 -12.56 22.35 -5.57
N ALA A 124 -13.86 22.25 -5.85
CA ALA A 124 -14.76 21.37 -5.10
C ALA A 124 -14.49 19.89 -5.40
N GLU A 125 -14.17 19.58 -6.65
CA GLU A 125 -13.74 18.23 -7.04
C GLU A 125 -12.38 17.88 -6.40
N LEU A 126 -11.43 18.81 -6.39
CA LEU A 126 -10.16 18.62 -5.75
C LEU A 126 -10.30 18.34 -4.23
N ASP A 127 -11.21 19.00 -3.55
CA ASP A 127 -11.50 18.74 -2.13
C ASP A 127 -12.08 17.32 -1.94
N ARG A 128 -13.00 16.89 -2.82
CA ARG A 128 -13.51 15.50 -2.81
C ARG A 128 -12.42 14.46 -3.05
N ILE A 129 -11.49 14.74 -3.97
CA ILE A 129 -10.31 13.89 -4.20
C ILE A 129 -9.46 13.79 -2.93
N VAL A 130 -9.19 14.91 -2.28
CA VAL A 130 -8.41 14.92 -1.02
C VAL A 130 -9.08 14.09 0.07
N ASP A 131 -10.40 14.22 0.22
CA ASP A 131 -11.16 13.42 1.19
C ASP A 131 -11.11 11.92 0.88
N ALA A 132 -11.27 11.55 -0.39
CA ALA A 132 -11.16 10.18 -0.85
C ALA A 132 -9.76 9.60 -0.58
N LEU A 133 -8.71 10.36 -0.87
CA LEU A 133 -7.33 9.97 -0.60
C LEU A 133 -7.07 9.79 0.89
N GLN A 134 -7.56 10.71 1.74
CA GLN A 134 -7.42 10.57 3.19
C GLN A 134 -8.10 9.31 3.71
N ALA A 135 -9.33 9.07 3.29
CA ALA A 135 -10.09 7.89 3.68
C ALA A 135 -9.38 6.61 3.24
N GLY A 136 -8.89 6.58 1.99
CA GLY A 136 -8.20 5.43 1.44
C GLY A 136 -6.88 5.13 2.15
N PHE A 137 -6.01 6.12 2.32
CA PHE A 137 -4.73 5.89 3.01
C PHE A 137 -4.89 5.54 4.49
N LYS A 138 -5.97 5.99 5.15
CA LYS A 138 -6.30 5.52 6.51
C LYS A 138 -6.63 4.03 6.52
N LYS A 139 -7.38 3.51 5.52
CA LYS A 139 -7.69 2.08 5.40
C LYS A 139 -6.42 1.26 5.16
N ILE A 140 -5.59 1.66 4.19
CA ILE A 140 -4.33 0.98 3.89
C ILE A 140 -3.43 0.96 5.12
N LEU A 141 -3.25 2.09 5.80
CA LEU A 141 -2.44 2.18 7.02
C LEU A 141 -3.00 1.31 8.15
N ALA A 142 -4.32 1.20 8.28
CA ALA A 142 -4.95 0.36 9.27
C ALA A 142 -4.63 -1.12 9.06
N VAL A 143 -4.65 -1.60 7.81
CA VAL A 143 -4.28 -2.98 7.47
C VAL A 143 -2.80 -3.22 7.75
N LEU A 144 -1.92 -2.35 7.27
CA LEU A 144 -0.48 -2.42 7.54
C LEU A 144 -0.16 -2.48 9.04
N GLY A 145 -0.89 -1.71 9.85
CA GLY A 145 -0.70 -1.65 11.31
C GLY A 145 -1.48 -2.68 12.12
N SER A 146 -2.34 -3.47 11.50
CA SER A 146 -3.27 -4.36 12.21
C SER A 146 -2.60 -5.58 12.86
N GLY A 147 -1.44 -5.99 12.37
CA GLY A 147 -0.81 -7.26 12.73
C GLY A 147 -1.51 -8.49 12.13
N ARG A 148 -2.47 -8.29 11.23
CA ARG A 148 -3.25 -9.33 10.55
C ARG A 148 -2.82 -9.56 9.11
N LEU A 149 -2.09 -8.61 8.52
CA LEU A 149 -1.59 -8.72 7.16
C LEU A 149 -0.68 -9.94 7.03
N VAL A 150 -0.94 -10.73 6.02
CA VAL A 150 -0.15 -11.90 5.64
C VAL A 150 0.49 -11.63 4.29
N LEU A 151 1.80 -11.75 4.22
CA LEU A 151 2.53 -11.80 2.97
C LEU A 151 2.81 -13.26 2.66
N SER A 152 2.25 -13.78 1.57
CA SER A 152 2.27 -15.19 1.25
C SER A 152 3.05 -15.48 -0.02
N ASP A 153 3.98 -16.43 0.07
CA ASP A 153 4.53 -17.09 -1.11
C ASP A 153 3.46 -17.97 -1.74
N HIS A 154 3.20 -17.79 -3.04
CA HIS A 154 2.18 -18.52 -3.76
C HIS A 154 2.75 -19.31 -4.95
N PRO A 155 3.48 -20.38 -4.71
CA PRO A 155 4.20 -21.10 -5.77
C PRO A 155 3.31 -21.82 -6.77
N GLN A 156 2.04 -22.05 -6.47
CA GLN A 156 1.11 -22.71 -7.39
C GLN A 156 0.73 -21.84 -8.59
N THR A 157 0.87 -20.53 -8.47
CA THR A 157 0.64 -19.60 -9.58
C THR A 157 1.86 -19.49 -10.50
N ARG A 158 3.02 -19.94 -10.07
CA ARG A 158 4.24 -19.91 -10.86
C ARG A 158 4.09 -20.77 -12.11
N GLY A 159 4.35 -20.17 -13.27
CA GLY A 159 4.09 -20.78 -14.56
C GLY A 159 2.70 -20.51 -15.15
N SER A 160 1.81 -19.84 -14.41
CA SER A 160 0.55 -19.30 -14.91
C SER A 160 0.72 -17.85 -15.43
N THR A 161 -0.37 -17.24 -15.89
CA THR A 161 -0.37 -15.81 -16.25
C THR A 161 -0.03 -14.91 -15.07
N LEU A 162 -0.27 -15.36 -13.84
CA LEU A 162 0.06 -14.65 -12.61
C LEU A 162 1.55 -14.73 -12.26
N ALA A 163 2.28 -15.71 -12.79
CA ALA A 163 3.72 -15.87 -12.54
C ALA A 163 4.58 -14.69 -13.04
N SER A 164 4.05 -13.87 -13.93
CA SER A 164 4.70 -12.65 -14.39
C SER A 164 4.39 -11.44 -13.51
N SER A 165 3.47 -11.57 -12.57
CA SER A 165 3.11 -10.50 -11.63
C SER A 165 4.18 -10.36 -10.55
N GLU A 166 4.39 -9.13 -10.07
CA GLU A 166 5.26 -8.87 -8.92
C GLU A 166 4.60 -9.36 -7.62
N ALA A 167 3.31 -9.07 -7.48
CA ALA A 167 2.44 -9.51 -6.41
C ALA A 167 0.99 -9.45 -6.89
N PHE A 168 0.06 -9.95 -6.10
CA PHE A 168 -1.37 -9.81 -6.37
C PHE A 168 -2.22 -9.99 -5.11
N VAL A 169 -3.46 -9.53 -5.18
CA VAL A 169 -4.52 -9.78 -4.22
C VAL A 169 -5.77 -10.27 -4.94
N PHE A 170 -6.59 -11.07 -4.26
CA PHE A 170 -7.93 -11.36 -4.77
C PHE A 170 -8.88 -10.25 -4.37
N THR A 171 -9.56 -9.68 -5.35
CA THR A 171 -10.55 -8.61 -5.15
C THR A 171 -11.83 -9.14 -4.51
N ALA A 172 -12.16 -10.43 -4.68
CA ALA A 172 -13.13 -11.08 -3.84
C ALA A 172 -12.59 -11.12 -2.42
N ARG A 173 -13.31 -10.50 -1.49
CA ARG A 173 -12.84 -10.25 -0.13
C ARG A 173 -12.54 -11.56 0.60
N GLU A 174 -11.28 -11.88 0.69
CA GLU A 174 -10.79 -12.99 1.49
C GLU A 174 -10.98 -12.69 2.98
N PRO A 175 -11.23 -13.71 3.82
CA PRO A 175 -11.42 -13.53 5.26
C PRO A 175 -10.14 -13.11 5.99
N VAL A 176 -9.01 -13.15 5.32
CA VAL A 176 -7.70 -12.73 5.83
C VAL A 176 -7.10 -11.64 4.95
N ASP A 177 -6.29 -10.77 5.55
CA ASP A 177 -5.61 -9.70 4.84
C ASP A 177 -4.33 -10.27 4.21
N VAL A 178 -4.42 -10.77 2.97
CA VAL A 178 -3.32 -11.44 2.26
C VAL A 178 -2.88 -10.62 1.05
N VAL A 179 -1.58 -10.50 0.89
CA VAL A 179 -0.91 -10.12 -0.36
C VAL A 179 -0.04 -11.31 -0.78
N TYR A 180 -0.25 -11.78 -1.97
CA TYR A 180 0.53 -12.87 -2.56
C TYR A 180 1.74 -12.30 -3.27
N ILE A 181 2.92 -12.83 -2.94
CA ILE A 181 4.21 -12.36 -3.42
C ILE A 181 4.77 -13.38 -4.40
N GLU A 182 5.11 -12.94 -5.60
CA GLU A 182 5.72 -13.78 -6.63
C GLU A 182 7.23 -13.52 -6.74
N ASP A 183 7.94 -14.39 -7.46
CA ASP A 183 9.40 -14.26 -7.60
C ASP A 183 9.82 -12.93 -8.25
N ALA A 184 9.00 -12.40 -9.16
CA ALA A 184 9.25 -11.12 -9.82
C ALA A 184 9.29 -9.93 -8.85
N PHE A 185 8.65 -10.04 -7.68
CA PHE A 185 8.67 -9.00 -6.65
C PHE A 185 10.10 -8.56 -6.29
N PHE A 186 10.98 -9.52 -6.07
CA PHE A 186 12.35 -9.25 -5.62
C PHE A 186 13.29 -8.85 -6.75
N SER A 187 13.00 -9.22 -7.98
CA SER A 187 13.85 -9.00 -9.16
C SER A 187 13.37 -7.84 -10.04
N ALA A 188 12.13 -7.41 -9.91
CA ALA A 188 11.57 -6.37 -10.76
C ALA A 188 12.25 -5.02 -10.52
N ASN A 189 12.68 -4.43 -11.63
CA ASN A 189 13.21 -3.09 -11.66
C ASN A 189 12.28 -2.21 -12.50
N ASN A 190 11.64 -1.28 -11.84
CA ASN A 190 10.84 -0.23 -12.46
C ASN A 190 11.57 1.12 -12.29
N VAL A 191 10.87 2.22 -12.43
CA VAL A 191 11.35 3.58 -12.09
C VAL A 191 11.93 3.62 -10.67
N LEU A 192 11.30 2.91 -9.76
CA LEU A 192 11.80 2.65 -8.41
C LEU A 192 12.54 1.31 -8.39
N LYS A 193 13.52 1.18 -7.48
CA LYS A 193 14.36 -0.01 -7.35
C LYS A 193 14.45 -0.47 -5.90
N GLY A 194 14.64 -1.77 -5.70
CA GLY A 194 14.82 -2.38 -4.38
C GLY A 194 13.69 -2.00 -3.42
N LEU A 195 14.03 -1.60 -2.20
CA LEU A 195 13.07 -1.27 -1.15
C LEU A 195 11.96 -0.30 -1.62
N LYS A 196 12.30 0.71 -2.41
CA LYS A 196 11.31 1.67 -2.93
C LYS A 196 10.30 0.99 -3.87
N ASN A 197 10.77 0.08 -4.74
CA ASN A 197 9.87 -0.66 -5.65
C ASN A 197 8.99 -1.65 -4.88
N TRP A 198 9.56 -2.41 -3.97
CA TRP A 198 8.80 -3.33 -3.13
C TRP A 198 7.72 -2.62 -2.31
N THR A 199 8.06 -1.44 -1.78
CA THR A 199 7.10 -0.58 -1.07
C THR A 199 5.97 -0.09 -1.97
N ARG A 200 6.29 0.30 -3.23
CA ARG A 200 5.31 0.68 -4.23
C ARG A 200 4.36 -0.47 -4.53
N ILE A 201 4.90 -1.67 -4.74
CA ILE A 201 4.09 -2.86 -5.02
C ILE A 201 3.11 -3.12 -3.87
N LEU A 202 3.56 -3.09 -2.63
CA LEU A 202 2.67 -3.27 -1.48
C LEU A 202 1.58 -2.20 -1.41
N ALA A 203 1.90 -0.94 -1.66
CA ALA A 203 0.91 0.13 -1.68
C ALA A 203 -0.12 -0.06 -2.81
N HIS A 204 0.34 -0.54 -3.97
CA HIS A 204 -0.47 -0.88 -5.13
C HIS A 204 -1.47 -2.00 -4.78
N GLU A 205 -1.00 -3.14 -4.31
CA GLU A 205 -1.83 -4.30 -3.96
C GLU A 205 -2.83 -3.99 -2.84
N LEU A 206 -2.40 -3.25 -1.83
CA LEU A 206 -3.30 -2.85 -0.76
C LEU A 206 -4.35 -1.85 -1.22
N SER A 207 -4.10 -1.07 -2.28
CA SER A 207 -5.12 -0.23 -2.86
C SER A 207 -6.21 -1.05 -3.59
N HIS A 208 -5.85 -2.12 -4.29
CA HIS A 208 -6.82 -3.06 -4.84
C HIS A 208 -7.71 -3.63 -3.75
N ARG A 209 -7.07 -4.12 -2.69
CA ARG A 209 -7.77 -4.78 -1.61
C ARG A 209 -8.72 -3.86 -0.83
N GLU A 210 -8.24 -2.69 -0.45
CA GLU A 210 -8.94 -1.80 0.48
C GLU A 210 -9.84 -0.77 -0.20
N LEU A 211 -9.57 -0.46 -1.46
CA LEU A 211 -10.22 0.62 -2.19
C LEU A 211 -10.91 0.14 -3.47
N ALA A 212 -10.79 -1.14 -3.80
CA ALA A 212 -11.29 -1.72 -5.04
C ALA A 212 -10.74 -1.01 -6.30
N THR A 213 -9.49 -0.56 -6.24
CA THR A 213 -8.82 -0.02 -7.41
C THR A 213 -8.58 -1.12 -8.46
N VAL A 214 -8.34 -0.71 -9.70
CA VAL A 214 -8.06 -1.60 -10.83
C VAL A 214 -6.75 -1.19 -11.51
N ASP A 215 -6.25 -2.05 -12.38
CA ASP A 215 -5.05 -1.78 -13.17
C ASP A 215 -5.44 -1.15 -14.50
N LYS A 216 -5.41 0.17 -14.57
CA LYS A 216 -5.61 0.90 -15.82
C LYS A 216 -4.30 1.24 -16.49
N PHE A 217 -3.29 1.63 -15.70
CA PHE A 217 -1.95 1.97 -16.17
C PHE A 217 -0.92 1.55 -15.13
N TYR A 218 0.20 1.02 -15.56
CA TYR A 218 1.28 0.52 -14.72
C TYR A 218 2.51 1.45 -14.66
N ALA A 219 2.70 2.32 -15.62
CA ALA A 219 3.89 3.16 -15.67
C ALA A 219 3.61 4.55 -15.13
N TRP A 220 4.44 5.02 -14.22
CA TRP A 220 4.29 6.35 -13.65
C TRP A 220 4.27 7.46 -14.70
N GLN A 221 4.95 7.28 -15.83
CA GLN A 221 4.94 8.22 -16.94
C GLN A 221 3.56 8.35 -17.59
N GLY A 222 2.79 7.25 -17.61
CA GLY A 222 1.45 7.22 -18.16
C GLY A 222 0.35 7.66 -17.20
N ILE A 223 0.63 7.60 -15.89
CA ILE A 223 -0.35 7.97 -14.86
C ILE A 223 -0.11 9.37 -14.27
N LYS A 224 1.09 9.91 -14.45
CA LYS A 224 1.39 11.26 -14.01
C LYS A 224 0.66 12.23 -14.92
N PRO A 225 -0.27 13.05 -14.43
CA PRO A 225 -0.97 14.01 -15.26
C PRO A 225 0.01 15.09 -15.73
N VAL A 226 0.56 14.87 -16.91
CA VAL A 226 1.38 15.85 -17.61
C VAL A 226 0.57 16.28 -18.80
N SER A 227 0.21 17.55 -18.84
CA SER A 227 -0.36 18.20 -20.02
C SER A 227 -1.55 17.47 -20.68
N GLY A 228 -2.67 17.38 -20.00
CA GLY A 228 -3.92 16.86 -20.55
C GLY A 228 -4.06 15.35 -20.53
N GLY A 229 -3.23 14.70 -19.71
CA GLY A 229 -3.05 13.28 -19.70
C GLY A 229 -4.18 12.46 -19.06
N PHE A 230 -3.95 11.96 -17.89
CA PHE A 230 -4.77 10.93 -17.28
C PHE A 230 -6.03 11.51 -16.64
N PRO A 231 -7.25 11.05 -16.98
CA PRO A 231 -8.48 11.59 -16.41
C PRO A 231 -8.53 11.42 -14.88
N ALA A 232 -9.01 12.44 -14.18
CA ALA A 232 -9.09 12.43 -12.71
C ALA A 232 -9.89 11.23 -12.17
N ALA A 233 -11.01 10.90 -12.80
CA ALA A 233 -11.83 9.74 -12.43
C ALA A 233 -11.08 8.42 -12.59
N ASP A 234 -10.24 8.29 -13.62
CA ASP A 234 -9.41 7.12 -13.84
C ASP A 234 -8.26 7.03 -12.83
N ALA A 235 -7.65 8.16 -12.48
CA ALA A 235 -6.58 8.21 -11.50
C ALA A 235 -7.02 7.71 -10.12
N LEU A 236 -8.23 8.07 -9.68
CA LEU A 236 -8.77 7.64 -8.39
C LEU A 236 -9.04 6.13 -8.30
N VAL A 237 -9.33 5.48 -9.42
CA VAL A 237 -9.57 4.04 -9.45
C VAL A 237 -8.36 3.22 -9.92
N ASN A 238 -7.25 3.86 -10.26
CA ASN A 238 -6.04 3.19 -10.74
C ASN A 238 -5.06 2.93 -9.60
N ALA A 239 -4.76 1.67 -9.30
CA ALA A 239 -3.88 1.26 -8.20
C ALA A 239 -2.50 1.91 -8.25
N GLU A 240 -1.92 1.99 -9.45
CA GLU A 240 -0.59 2.57 -9.63
C GLU A 240 -0.55 4.08 -9.31
N SER A 241 -1.66 4.81 -9.53
CA SER A 241 -1.77 6.22 -9.15
C SER A 241 -1.65 6.42 -7.65
N TRP A 242 -2.28 5.57 -6.86
CA TRP A 242 -2.18 5.57 -5.38
C TRP A 242 -0.77 5.25 -4.91
N ALA A 243 -0.14 4.23 -5.50
CA ALA A 243 1.20 3.79 -5.14
C ALA A 243 2.25 4.87 -5.43
N PHE A 244 2.23 5.48 -6.62
CA PHE A 244 3.19 6.52 -6.98
C PHE A 244 2.91 7.86 -6.29
N PHE A 245 1.66 8.21 -6.05
CA PHE A 245 1.34 9.38 -5.23
C PHE A 245 1.90 9.22 -3.81
N CYS A 246 1.75 8.03 -3.23
CA CYS A 246 2.30 7.72 -1.92
C CYS A 246 3.83 7.84 -1.90
N ALA A 247 4.49 7.32 -2.93
CA ALA A 247 5.93 7.45 -3.11
C ALA A 247 6.39 8.92 -3.27
N ASP A 248 5.66 9.73 -4.05
CA ASP A 248 5.94 11.15 -4.22
C ASP A 248 5.73 11.92 -2.92
N ALA A 249 4.63 11.69 -2.22
CA ALA A 249 4.34 12.30 -0.92
C ALA A 249 5.42 11.97 0.12
N ALA A 250 5.98 10.77 0.05
CA ALA A 250 7.08 10.33 0.92
C ALA A 250 8.47 10.85 0.48
N GLY A 251 8.60 11.46 -0.70
CA GLY A 251 9.87 11.88 -1.27
C GLY A 251 10.69 10.74 -1.88
N ALA A 252 10.07 9.61 -2.20
CA ALA A 252 10.74 8.43 -2.74
C ALA A 252 11.01 8.51 -4.25
N LEU A 253 10.33 9.41 -4.98
CA LEU A 253 10.52 9.62 -6.43
C LEU A 253 11.68 10.58 -6.76
N GLN A 254 12.38 11.08 -5.77
CA GLN A 254 13.53 11.99 -5.92
C GLN A 254 14.81 11.20 -5.93
#